data_397c22ac287c0f23edc6641414818512
#
_entry.id   397c22ac287c0f23edc6641414818512
#
_cell.length_a   1.000
_cell.length_b   1.000
_cell.length_c   1.000
_cell.angle_alpha   90.00
_cell.angle_beta   90.00
_cell.angle_gamma   90.00
#
_symmetry.space_group_name_H-M   'P 1'
#
loop_
_entity.id
_entity.type
_entity.pdbx_description
1 polymer ?
#
loop_
_entity_poly.entity_id
_entity_poly.type
_entity_poly.pdbx_seq_one_letter_code
_entity_poly.pdbx_strand_id
1 'polypeptide(L)' 'MGVVNLIRELGLVPSNGEGFRTIEQGGLSVGGKKVEDKKLMITADMFEDGKLLIQKGKKKFHMVELG' A
#
# COMPACT_ATOMS: atom_id res chain seq x y z
N MET A 1 -7.43 -5.36 -6.93
CA MET A 1 -6.84 -4.02 -7.05
C MET A 1 -5.35 -4.09 -6.79
N GLY A 2 -4.55 -3.50 -7.65
CA GLY A 2 -3.10 -3.46 -7.46
C GLY A 2 -2.71 -2.52 -6.33
N VAL A 3 -1.64 -2.87 -5.61
CA VAL A 3 -1.18 -2.05 -4.48
C VAL A 3 -0.82 -0.62 -4.93
N VAL A 4 -0.24 -0.48 -6.11
CA VAL A 4 0.14 0.84 -6.63
C VAL A 4 -1.11 1.69 -6.91
N ASN A 5 -2.14 1.10 -7.49
CA ASN A 5 -3.41 1.81 -7.70
C ASN A 5 -4.03 2.24 -6.38
N LEU A 6 -3.97 1.37 -5.39
CA LEU A 6 -4.54 1.67 -4.07
C LEU A 6 -3.85 2.87 -3.44
N ILE A 7 -2.52 2.87 -3.37
CA ILE A 7 -1.80 3.97 -2.73
C ILE A 7 -1.93 5.27 -3.52
N ARG A 8 -2.10 5.19 -4.83
CA ARG A 8 -2.38 6.38 -5.64
C ARG A 8 -3.76 6.95 -5.31
N GLU A 9 -4.77 6.11 -5.21
CA GLU A 9 -6.12 6.56 -4.89
C GLU A 9 -6.23 7.13 -3.48
N LEU A 10 -5.42 6.61 -2.55
CA LEU A 10 -5.37 7.13 -1.18
C LEU A 10 -4.63 8.47 -1.09
N GLY A 11 -3.98 8.89 -2.18
CA GLY A 11 -3.22 10.12 -2.18
C GLY A 11 -1.85 10.00 -1.55
N LEU A 12 -1.37 8.79 -1.31
CA LEU A 12 -0.04 8.57 -0.74
C LEU A 12 1.05 8.82 -1.77
N VAL A 13 0.75 8.63 -3.05
CA VAL A 13 1.67 8.93 -4.15
C VAL A 13 0.90 9.67 -5.24
N PRO A 14 1.57 10.56 -5.99
CA PRO A 14 0.90 11.36 -7.03
C PRO A 14 0.65 10.59 -8.33
N SER A 15 1.37 9.49 -8.54
CA SER A 15 1.24 8.72 -9.78
C SER A 15 1.68 7.28 -9.56
N ASN A 16 1.37 6.42 -10.54
CA ASN A 16 1.81 5.03 -10.50
C ASN A 16 3.33 4.91 -10.50
N GLY A 17 4.02 5.78 -11.23
CA GLY A 17 5.48 5.78 -11.27
C GLY A 17 6.09 6.02 -9.90
N GLU A 18 5.53 6.94 -9.13
CA GLU A 18 5.98 7.19 -7.76
C GLU A 18 5.68 6.00 -6.86
N GLY A 19 4.55 5.34 -7.08
CA GLY A 19 4.22 4.12 -6.34
C GLY A 19 5.24 3.02 -6.57
N PHE A 20 5.61 2.80 -7.83
CA PHE A 20 6.65 1.81 -8.17
C PHE A 20 7.98 2.16 -7.51
N ARG A 21 8.35 3.43 -7.55
CA ARG A 21 9.60 3.89 -6.93
C ARG A 21 9.59 3.67 -5.43
N THR A 22 8.46 3.95 -4.78
CA THR A 22 8.32 3.73 -3.34
C THR A 22 8.54 2.27 -2.99
N ILE A 23 7.98 1.36 -3.78
CA ILE A 23 8.16 -0.08 -3.57
C ILE A 23 9.62 -0.47 -3.78
N GLU A 24 10.25 0.03 -4.84
CA GLU A 24 11.66 -0.28 -5.14
C GLU A 24 12.59 0.18 -4.03
N GLN A 25 12.28 1.28 -3.38
CA GLN A 25 13.07 1.82 -2.29
C GLN A 25 12.79 1.12 -0.96
N GLY A 26 11.82 0.21 -0.94
CA GLY A 26 11.41 -0.45 0.28
C GLY A 26 10.67 0.45 1.24
N GLY A 27 10.05 1.51 0.72
CA GLY A 27 9.35 2.48 1.55
C GLY A 27 7.86 2.20 1.74
N LEU A 28 7.37 1.06 1.28
CA LEU A 28 5.95 0.73 1.40
C LEU A 28 5.77 -0.57 2.17
N SER A 29 4.87 -0.53 3.15
CA SER A 29 4.49 -1.71 3.92
C SER A 29 2.97 -1.82 3.94
N VAL A 30 2.47 -3.04 3.90
CA VAL A 30 1.04 -3.34 3.93
C VAL A 30 0.81 -4.39 5.00
N GLY A 31 -0.05 -4.07 5.97
CA GLY A 31 -0.35 -5.00 7.05
C GLY A 31 0.86 -5.40 7.88
N GLY A 32 1.85 -4.52 7.99
CA GLY A 32 3.06 -4.78 8.75
C GLY A 32 4.15 -5.51 7.98
N LYS A 33 3.91 -5.81 6.70
CA LYS A 33 4.89 -6.49 5.86
C LYS A 33 5.37 -5.56 4.75
N LYS A 34 6.69 -5.53 4.55
CA LYS A 34 7.29 -4.73 3.49
C LYS A 34 6.87 -5.26 2.12
N VAL A 35 6.43 -4.36 1.27
CA VAL A 35 6.05 -4.70 -0.09
C VAL A 35 7.31 -4.67 -0.96
N GLU A 36 7.59 -5.79 -1.63
CA GLU A 36 8.74 -5.90 -2.52
C GLU A 36 8.32 -6.13 -3.97
N ASP A 37 7.06 -6.48 -4.20
CA ASP A 37 6.54 -6.78 -5.52
C ASP A 37 5.66 -5.63 -6.00
N LYS A 38 6.05 -5.01 -7.10
CA LYS A 38 5.29 -3.92 -7.71
C LYS A 38 3.92 -4.37 -8.22
N LYS A 39 3.77 -5.65 -8.48
CA LYS A 39 2.54 -6.23 -9.00
C LYS A 39 1.66 -6.85 -7.92
N LEU A 40 1.99 -6.61 -6.66
CA LEU A 40 1.20 -7.13 -5.55
C LEU A 40 -0.26 -6.71 -5.70
N MET A 41 -1.15 -7.67 -5.59
CA MET A 41 -2.59 -7.42 -5.61
C MET A 41 -3.12 -7.40 -4.19
N ILE A 42 -3.94 -6.42 -3.90
CA ILE A 42 -4.59 -6.32 -2.60
C ILE A 42 -5.86 -7.17 -2.64
N THR A 43 -5.99 -8.07 -1.70
CA THR A 43 -7.14 -8.98 -1.61
C THR A 43 -7.81 -8.85 -0.24
N ALA A 44 -9.04 -9.33 -0.14
CA ALA A 44 -9.77 -9.28 1.12
C ALA A 44 -9.08 -10.06 2.23
N ASP A 45 -8.34 -11.10 1.88
CA ASP A 45 -7.60 -11.92 2.85
C ASP A 45 -6.51 -11.14 3.59
N MET A 46 -6.06 -10.05 3.02
CA MET A 46 -5.03 -9.20 3.62
C MET A 46 -5.59 -8.29 4.70
N PHE A 47 -6.90 -8.14 4.76
CA PHE A 47 -7.56 -7.29 5.75
C PHE A 47 -7.80 -8.08 7.04
N GLU A 48 -7.54 -7.43 8.16
CA GLU A 48 -7.86 -7.97 9.48
C GLU A 48 -9.03 -7.15 10.04
N ASP A 49 -10.13 -7.81 10.38
CA ASP A 49 -11.36 -7.17 10.86
C ASP A 49 -11.84 -6.07 9.89
N GLY A 50 -11.67 -6.31 8.59
CA GLY A 50 -12.07 -5.36 7.57
C GLY A 50 -11.16 -4.15 7.43
N LYS A 51 -9.95 -4.20 8.00
CA LYS A 51 -9.00 -3.09 7.97
C LYS A 51 -7.64 -3.53 7.49
N LEU A 52 -6.98 -2.65 6.76
CA LEU A 52 -5.63 -2.90 6.27
C LEU A 52 -4.79 -1.64 6.49
N LEU A 53 -3.68 -1.79 7.20
CA LEU A 53 -2.79 -0.67 7.46
C LEU A 53 -1.76 -0.56 6.33
N ILE A 54 -1.68 0.61 5.73
CA ILE A 54 -0.70 0.94 4.71
C ILE A 54 0.29 1.92 5.34
N GLN A 55 1.58 1.63 5.25
CA GLN A 55 2.62 2.52 5.74
C GLN A 55 3.52 2.92 4.58
N LYS A 56 3.69 4.23 4.40
CA LYS A 56 4.63 4.79 3.43
C LYS A 56 5.76 5.49 4.18
N GLY A 57 6.97 4.98 4.04
CA GLY A 57 8.10 5.48 4.80
C GLY A 57 7.98 5.15 6.27
N LYS A 58 8.59 5.96 7.12
CA LYS A 58 8.62 5.70 8.56
C LYS A 58 7.56 6.46 9.34
N LYS A 59 6.91 7.46 8.72
CA LYS A 59 6.03 8.38 9.43
C LYS A 59 4.61 8.45 8.91
N LYS A 60 4.35 7.94 7.70
CA LYS A 60 3.01 8.04 7.11
C LYS A 60 2.28 6.72 7.21
N PHE A 61 1.13 6.75 7.83
CA PHE A 61 0.25 5.59 7.98
C PHE A 61 -1.11 5.92 7.42
N HIS A 62 -1.74 4.94 6.80
CA HIS A 62 -3.10 5.09 6.31
C HIS A 62 -3.85 3.79 6.53
N MET A 63 -5.01 3.88 7.16
CA MET A 63 -5.87 2.72 7.40
C MET A 63 -6.91 2.63 6.30
N VAL A 64 -6.98 1.50 5.63
CA VAL A 64 -7.98 1.22 4.59
C VAL A 64 -9.03 0.30 5.19
N GLU A 65 -10.29 0.65 5.04
CA GLU A 65 -11.39 -0.17 5.50
C GLU A 65 -12.06 -0.85 4.32
N LEU A 66 -12.36 -2.14 4.50
CA LEU A 66 -13.11 -2.92 3.53
C LEU A 66 -14.59 -2.58 3.75
N GLY A 67 -15.14 -1.87 2.79
CA GLY A 67 -16.50 -1.41 2.98
C GLY A 67 -17.50 -1.84 1.98
#